data_800885ca13f98a0eb4e152bcdbc09c4d
#
_entry.id   800885ca13f98a0eb4e152bcdbc09c4d
#
_cell.length_a   1.000
_cell.length_b   1.000
_cell.length_c   1.000
_cell.angle_alpha   90.00
_cell.angle_beta   90.00
_cell.angle_gamma   90.00
#
_symmetry.space_group_name_H-M   'P 1'
#
loop_
_entity.id
_entity.type
_entity.pdbx_description
1 polymer ?
#
loop_
_entity_poly.entity_id
_entity_poly.type
_entity_poly.pdbx_seq_one_letter_code
_entity_poly.pdbx_strand_id
1 'polypeptide(L)'
;LLEGEAGHQDAISRTEYSVKTLMKTDVILEKLSYQLADWNRGQAENRMNRLISQYGKKIELVMSNNDEMALGAVEAYRKAGYVREEWPVIFGIDGLEEALEAVKAGEMQGSILNDRVDQAKKMAKMAVELFEGEEFDQESLKEGRYYFSEYQKVDGSNIDEYLNAEETISHSEM
;
A
#
# COMPACT_ATOMS: atom_id res chain seq x y z
N LEU A 1 -9.00 -9.07 -5.44
CA LEU A 1 -8.68 -7.70 -5.04
C LEU A 1 -9.36 -7.38 -3.72
N LEU A 2 -8.65 -6.68 -2.81
CA LEU A 2 -9.16 -6.11 -1.57
C LEU A 2 -9.28 -4.60 -1.73
N GLU A 3 -10.51 -4.07 -1.60
CA GLU A 3 -10.81 -2.65 -1.77
C GLU A 3 -11.13 -2.00 -0.43
N GLY A 4 -10.76 -0.72 -0.31
CA GLY A 4 -11.10 0.12 0.81
C GLY A 4 -12.59 0.42 0.93
N GLU A 5 -12.93 1.54 1.54
CA GLU A 5 -14.32 1.96 1.75
C GLU A 5 -15.03 2.26 0.43
N ALA A 6 -16.26 1.79 0.32
CA ALA A 6 -17.08 2.00 -0.87
C ALA A 6 -17.32 3.50 -1.15
N GLY A 7 -17.01 3.94 -2.36
CA GLY A 7 -17.17 5.33 -2.78
C GLY A 7 -16.00 6.25 -2.42
N HIS A 8 -15.00 5.76 -1.68
CA HIS A 8 -13.78 6.51 -1.42
C HIS A 8 -12.96 6.68 -2.70
N GLN A 9 -12.51 7.90 -2.98
CA GLN A 9 -11.81 8.22 -4.23
C GLN A 9 -10.55 7.37 -4.44
N ASP A 10 -9.75 7.18 -3.39
CA ASP A 10 -8.54 6.37 -3.49
C ASP A 10 -8.84 4.89 -3.70
N ALA A 11 -9.90 4.36 -3.05
CA ALA A 11 -10.30 2.97 -3.26
C ALA A 11 -10.67 2.73 -4.72
N ILE A 12 -11.49 3.60 -5.30
CA ILE A 12 -11.89 3.54 -6.71
C ILE A 12 -10.66 3.66 -7.62
N SER A 13 -9.83 4.67 -7.40
CA SER A 13 -8.65 4.92 -8.24
C SER A 13 -7.63 3.79 -8.17
N ARG A 14 -7.27 3.36 -6.96
CA ARG A 14 -6.29 2.27 -6.74
C ARG A 14 -6.79 0.95 -7.33
N THR A 15 -8.09 0.65 -7.22
CA THR A 15 -8.71 -0.53 -7.85
C THR A 15 -8.68 -0.44 -9.36
N GLU A 16 -9.19 0.65 -9.92
CA GLU A 16 -9.34 0.80 -11.35
C GLU A 16 -8.00 0.81 -12.09
N TYR A 17 -7.06 1.64 -11.61
CA TYR A 17 -5.78 1.81 -12.31
C TYR A 17 -4.84 0.61 -12.16
N SER A 18 -4.84 -0.09 -11.02
CA SER A 18 -4.03 -1.30 -10.88
C SER A 18 -4.49 -2.40 -11.83
N VAL A 19 -5.80 -2.65 -11.92
CA VAL A 19 -6.36 -3.63 -12.85
C VAL A 19 -6.14 -3.22 -14.30
N LYS A 20 -6.46 -1.97 -14.67
CA LYS A 20 -6.25 -1.46 -16.03
C LYS A 20 -4.79 -1.51 -16.48
N THR A 21 -3.86 -1.29 -15.56
CA THR A 21 -2.43 -1.34 -15.87
C THR A 21 -1.99 -2.77 -16.15
N LEU A 22 -2.39 -3.72 -15.31
CA LEU A 22 -2.09 -5.13 -15.55
C LEU A 22 -2.72 -5.65 -16.86
N MET A 23 -3.94 -5.24 -17.18
CA MET A 23 -4.60 -5.62 -18.45
C MET A 23 -3.90 -5.07 -19.70
N LYS A 24 -2.99 -4.11 -19.58
CA LYS A 24 -2.17 -3.59 -20.70
C LYS A 24 -0.87 -4.37 -20.90
N THR A 25 -0.58 -5.31 -20.02
CA THR A 25 0.57 -6.22 -20.12
C THR A 25 0.12 -7.54 -20.75
N ASP A 26 1.07 -8.43 -21.03
CA ASP A 26 0.78 -9.77 -21.54
C ASP A 26 0.26 -10.75 -20.46
N VAL A 27 -0.03 -10.24 -19.25
CA VAL A 27 -0.56 -11.04 -18.16
C VAL A 27 -2.04 -11.31 -18.35
N ILE A 28 -2.41 -12.58 -18.34
CA ILE A 28 -3.82 -13.00 -18.37
C ILE A 28 -4.37 -12.99 -16.96
N LEU A 29 -5.37 -12.14 -16.72
CA LEU A 29 -6.03 -12.00 -15.42
C LEU A 29 -7.39 -12.71 -15.43
N GLU A 30 -7.58 -13.61 -14.48
CA GLU A 30 -8.89 -14.15 -14.11
C GLU A 30 -9.32 -13.56 -12.77
N LYS A 31 -10.45 -12.85 -12.75
CA LYS A 31 -11.00 -12.31 -11.52
C LYS A 31 -11.72 -13.38 -10.71
N LEU A 32 -11.08 -13.91 -9.67
CA LEU A 32 -11.71 -14.85 -8.72
C LEU A 32 -12.66 -14.12 -7.77
N SER A 33 -12.25 -12.96 -7.25
CA SER A 33 -13.04 -12.22 -6.28
C SER A 33 -12.65 -10.74 -6.21
N TYR A 34 -13.60 -9.95 -5.71
CA TYR A 34 -13.47 -8.56 -5.34
C TYR A 34 -14.18 -8.37 -3.99
N GLN A 35 -13.47 -7.85 -3.00
CA GLN A 35 -13.98 -7.76 -1.64
C GLN A 35 -13.74 -6.36 -1.07
N LEU A 36 -14.79 -5.74 -0.54
CA LEU A 36 -14.67 -4.57 0.32
C LEU A 36 -14.18 -5.01 1.69
N ALA A 37 -13.14 -4.37 2.18
CA ALA A 37 -12.56 -4.62 3.50
C ALA A 37 -12.29 -3.33 4.27
N ASP A 38 -12.78 -2.20 3.78
CA ASP A 38 -12.93 -0.92 4.47
C ASP A 38 -11.63 -0.43 5.14
N TRP A 39 -10.48 -0.57 4.47
CA TRP A 39 -9.13 -0.23 4.95
C TRP A 39 -8.70 -1.02 6.21
N ASN A 40 -9.44 -2.05 6.60
CA ASN A 40 -9.30 -2.73 7.87
C ASN A 40 -8.67 -4.12 7.74
N ARG A 41 -7.59 -4.34 8.49
CA ARG A 41 -6.80 -5.60 8.51
C ARG A 41 -7.65 -6.81 8.87
N GLY A 42 -8.41 -6.73 9.96
CA GLY A 42 -9.24 -7.84 10.42
C GLY A 42 -10.39 -8.19 9.47
N GLN A 43 -10.98 -7.17 8.81
CA GLN A 43 -11.95 -7.43 7.76
C GLN A 43 -11.32 -8.13 6.56
N ALA A 44 -10.15 -7.64 6.12
CA ALA A 44 -9.40 -8.26 5.02
C ALA A 44 -9.01 -9.71 5.35
N GLU A 45 -8.50 -9.98 6.55
CA GLU A 45 -8.22 -11.32 7.02
C GLU A 45 -9.44 -12.24 6.96
N ASN A 46 -10.59 -11.76 7.48
CA ASN A 46 -11.83 -12.52 7.45
C ASN A 46 -12.30 -12.83 6.01
N ARG A 47 -12.15 -11.87 5.07
CA ARG A 47 -12.45 -12.11 3.65
C ARG A 47 -11.49 -13.14 3.07
N MET A 48 -10.19 -12.99 3.32
CA MET A 48 -9.17 -13.89 2.79
C MET A 48 -9.32 -15.32 3.32
N ASN A 49 -9.63 -15.52 4.59
CA ASN A 49 -9.91 -16.85 5.15
C ASN A 49 -11.01 -17.59 4.38
N ARG A 50 -12.08 -16.88 3.97
CA ARG A 50 -13.16 -17.44 3.15
C ARG A 50 -12.69 -17.74 1.72
N LEU A 51 -11.93 -16.83 1.12
CA LEU A 51 -11.41 -16.99 -0.24
C LEU A 51 -10.40 -18.14 -0.32
N ILE A 52 -9.53 -18.29 0.67
CA ILE A 52 -8.59 -19.41 0.77
C ILE A 52 -9.36 -20.74 0.86
N SER A 53 -10.40 -20.80 1.68
CA SER A 53 -11.25 -21.99 1.78
C SER A 53 -11.97 -22.33 0.46
N GLN A 54 -12.34 -21.32 -0.32
CA GLN A 54 -13.09 -21.48 -1.56
C GLN A 54 -12.19 -21.80 -2.77
N TYR A 55 -11.07 -21.09 -2.89
CA TYR A 55 -10.24 -21.12 -4.09
C TYR A 55 -8.87 -21.80 -3.89
N GLY A 56 -8.38 -21.85 -2.63
CA GLY A 56 -7.09 -22.47 -2.31
C GLY A 56 -5.94 -21.91 -3.16
N LYS A 57 -5.18 -22.81 -3.75
CA LYS A 57 -4.02 -22.48 -4.61
C LYS A 57 -4.36 -21.80 -5.94
N LYS A 58 -5.63 -21.63 -6.28
CA LYS A 58 -6.02 -20.83 -7.45
C LYS A 58 -5.83 -19.34 -7.26
N ILE A 59 -5.64 -18.89 -6.01
CA ILE A 59 -5.33 -17.50 -5.73
C ILE A 59 -3.83 -17.30 -6.01
N GLU A 60 -3.51 -16.66 -7.11
CA GLU A 60 -2.12 -16.38 -7.51
C GLU A 60 -1.71 -14.93 -7.26
N LEU A 61 -2.69 -14.03 -7.13
CA LEU A 61 -2.45 -12.61 -6.90
C LEU A 61 -3.49 -12.02 -5.93
N VAL A 62 -3.00 -11.29 -4.94
CA VAL A 62 -3.78 -10.41 -4.07
C VAL A 62 -3.30 -8.98 -4.27
N MET A 63 -4.14 -8.16 -4.88
CA MET A 63 -3.94 -6.71 -4.93
C MET A 63 -4.76 -6.07 -3.81
N SER A 64 -4.13 -5.31 -2.95
CA SER A 64 -4.78 -4.58 -1.87
C SER A 64 -4.68 -3.08 -2.08
N ASN A 65 -5.76 -2.36 -1.81
CA ASN A 65 -5.74 -0.91 -1.92
C ASN A 65 -4.88 -0.22 -0.84
N ASN A 66 -4.58 -0.92 0.27
CA ASN A 66 -3.62 -0.44 1.26
C ASN A 66 -2.88 -1.60 1.95
N ASP A 67 -1.85 -1.26 2.72
CA ASP A 67 -1.01 -2.23 3.43
C ASP A 67 -1.73 -2.93 4.59
N GLU A 68 -2.61 -2.23 5.31
CA GLU A 68 -3.39 -2.85 6.39
C GLU A 68 -4.19 -4.06 5.90
N MET A 69 -4.86 -3.91 4.76
CA MET A 69 -5.61 -5.02 4.18
C MET A 69 -4.70 -6.08 3.57
N ALA A 70 -3.53 -5.69 3.01
CA ALA A 70 -2.53 -6.63 2.54
C ALA A 70 -1.97 -7.50 3.68
N LEU A 71 -1.66 -6.89 4.82
CA LEU A 71 -1.25 -7.59 6.05
C LEU A 71 -2.34 -8.54 6.56
N GLY A 72 -3.61 -8.15 6.44
CA GLY A 72 -4.73 -9.06 6.72
C GLY A 72 -4.73 -10.30 5.82
N ALA A 73 -4.35 -10.16 4.56
CA ALA A 73 -4.17 -11.32 3.67
C ALA A 73 -2.98 -12.18 4.10
N VAL A 74 -1.85 -11.57 4.48
CA VAL A 74 -0.67 -12.27 5.04
C VAL A 74 -1.06 -13.10 6.26
N GLU A 75 -1.78 -12.50 7.22
CA GLU A 75 -2.26 -13.20 8.42
C GLU A 75 -3.16 -14.39 8.10
N ALA A 76 -4.05 -14.24 7.12
CA ALA A 76 -4.91 -15.33 6.69
C ALA A 76 -4.11 -16.52 6.13
N TYR A 77 -3.07 -16.27 5.32
CA TYR A 77 -2.19 -17.32 4.81
C TYR A 77 -1.34 -17.97 5.89
N ARG A 78 -0.80 -17.20 6.84
CA ARG A 78 -0.09 -17.74 8.01
C ARG A 78 -0.99 -18.71 8.80
N LYS A 79 -2.25 -18.33 9.07
CA LYS A 79 -3.23 -19.15 9.79
C LYS A 79 -3.69 -20.38 9.00
N ALA A 80 -3.77 -20.28 7.69
CA ALA A 80 -4.16 -21.38 6.83
C ALA A 80 -3.09 -22.49 6.72
N GLY A 81 -1.85 -22.22 7.17
CA GLY A 81 -0.78 -23.21 7.23
C GLY A 81 -0.16 -23.58 5.87
N TYR A 82 -0.34 -22.73 4.85
CA TYR A 82 0.35 -22.90 3.57
C TYR A 82 1.84 -22.63 3.73
N VAL A 83 2.68 -23.46 3.08
CA VAL A 83 4.11 -23.17 2.96
C VAL A 83 4.30 -21.92 2.08
N ARG A 84 5.38 -21.18 2.33
CA ARG A 84 5.57 -19.85 1.71
C ARG A 84 5.54 -19.86 0.17
N GLU A 85 6.05 -20.93 -0.42
CA GLU A 85 6.09 -21.14 -1.88
C GLU A 85 4.70 -21.32 -2.51
N GLU A 86 3.69 -21.57 -1.70
CA GLU A 86 2.30 -21.73 -2.13
C GLU A 86 1.47 -20.45 -1.96
N TRP A 87 2.08 -19.38 -1.42
CA TRP A 87 1.37 -18.13 -1.25
C TRP A 87 1.23 -17.38 -2.57
N PRO A 88 0.17 -16.62 -2.76
CA PRO A 88 0.04 -15.73 -3.90
C PRO A 88 1.07 -14.58 -3.81
N VAL A 89 1.24 -13.91 -4.91
CA VAL A 89 1.84 -12.58 -4.94
C VAL A 89 0.92 -11.61 -4.20
N ILE A 90 1.43 -10.86 -3.22
CA ILE A 90 0.65 -9.91 -2.42
C ILE A 90 1.28 -8.52 -2.53
N PHE A 91 0.50 -7.54 -2.96
CA PHE A 91 0.89 -6.13 -3.02
C PHE A 91 -0.06 -5.25 -2.21
N GLY A 92 0.54 -4.24 -1.55
CA GLY A 92 -0.15 -3.19 -0.83
C GLY A 92 0.19 -1.78 -1.34
N ILE A 93 -0.31 -0.78 -0.65
CA ILE A 93 0.00 0.64 -0.84
C ILE A 93 0.02 1.26 0.56
N ASP A 94 0.87 2.17 0.82
CA ASP A 94 1.13 3.15 1.86
C ASP A 94 2.58 3.09 2.36
N GLY A 95 3.25 1.95 2.31
CA GLY A 95 4.61 1.78 2.82
C GLY A 95 4.64 1.78 4.35
N LEU A 96 3.69 1.09 5.00
CA LEU A 96 3.72 0.91 6.46
C LEU A 96 4.92 0.06 6.87
N GLU A 97 5.56 0.41 7.98
CA GLU A 97 6.72 -0.31 8.50
C GLU A 97 6.50 -1.83 8.58
N GLU A 98 5.37 -2.26 9.13
CA GLU A 98 5.03 -3.69 9.22
C GLU A 98 4.85 -4.36 7.83
N ALA A 99 4.36 -3.61 6.84
CA ALA A 99 4.28 -4.12 5.47
C ALA A 99 5.67 -4.21 4.82
N LEU A 100 6.55 -3.24 5.09
CA LEU A 100 7.94 -3.27 4.66
C LEU A 100 8.69 -4.46 5.29
N GLU A 101 8.46 -4.74 6.57
CA GLU A 101 8.97 -5.95 7.23
C GLU A 101 8.43 -7.24 6.57
N ALA A 102 7.15 -7.26 6.21
CA ALA A 102 6.58 -8.39 5.48
C ALA A 102 7.17 -8.54 4.06
N VAL A 103 7.54 -7.44 3.40
CA VAL A 103 8.29 -7.48 2.13
C VAL A 103 9.68 -8.06 2.35
N LYS A 104 10.40 -7.62 3.38
CA LYS A 104 11.72 -8.14 3.74
C LYS A 104 11.69 -9.63 4.08
N ALA A 105 10.64 -10.07 4.77
CA ALA A 105 10.41 -11.49 5.07
C ALA A 105 9.96 -12.31 3.85
N GLY A 106 9.72 -11.67 2.71
CA GLY A 106 9.19 -12.28 1.50
C GLY A 106 7.70 -12.64 1.57
N GLU A 107 6.95 -12.21 2.55
CA GLU A 107 5.52 -12.49 2.71
C GLU A 107 4.63 -11.60 1.84
N MET A 108 5.12 -10.41 1.52
CA MET A 108 4.61 -9.54 0.46
C MET A 108 5.68 -9.37 -0.61
N GLN A 109 5.28 -9.11 -1.85
CA GLN A 109 6.23 -8.84 -2.92
C GLN A 109 6.53 -7.36 -3.08
N GLY A 110 5.73 -6.50 -2.49
CA GLY A 110 6.00 -5.07 -2.45
C GLY A 110 4.85 -4.24 -1.92
N SER A 111 5.16 -2.98 -1.71
CA SER A 111 4.22 -1.92 -1.42
C SER A 111 4.55 -0.68 -2.25
N ILE A 112 3.62 0.24 -2.33
CA ILE A 112 3.85 1.57 -2.90
C ILE A 112 3.89 2.56 -1.74
N LEU A 113 5.06 3.13 -1.48
CA LEU A 113 5.21 4.16 -0.45
C LEU A 113 4.38 5.40 -0.82
N ASN A 114 3.49 5.78 0.07
CA ASN A 114 2.80 7.06 0.10
C ASN A 114 3.47 7.92 1.18
N ASP A 115 4.38 8.82 0.78
CA ASP A 115 5.29 9.49 1.70
C ASP A 115 4.57 10.46 2.64
N ARG A 116 4.06 9.89 3.74
CA ARG A 116 3.37 10.62 4.82
C ARG A 116 4.26 11.66 5.50
N VAL A 117 5.58 11.42 5.54
CA VAL A 117 6.54 12.33 6.19
C VAL A 117 6.75 13.57 5.34
N ASP A 118 6.95 13.41 4.04
CA ASP A 118 7.05 14.54 3.11
C ASP A 118 5.77 15.37 3.10
N GLN A 119 4.61 14.73 3.05
CA GLN A 119 3.31 15.40 3.12
C GLN A 119 3.16 16.22 4.40
N ALA A 120 3.49 15.64 5.56
CA ALA A 120 3.40 16.33 6.86
C ALA A 120 4.37 17.51 6.96
N LYS A 121 5.62 17.33 6.52
CA LYS A 121 6.64 18.40 6.49
C LYS A 121 6.20 19.55 5.59
N LYS A 122 5.69 19.25 4.40
CA LYS A 122 5.21 20.26 3.46
C LYS A 122 4.01 21.03 4.04
N MET A 123 3.06 20.33 4.62
CA MET A 123 1.90 20.94 5.27
C MET A 123 2.34 21.88 6.40
N ALA A 124 3.25 21.45 7.27
CA ALA A 124 3.77 22.28 8.37
C ALA A 124 4.51 23.51 7.83
N LYS A 125 5.37 23.35 6.82
CA LYS A 125 6.07 24.45 6.16
C LYS A 125 5.09 25.49 5.59
N MET A 126 4.09 25.04 4.84
CA MET A 126 3.08 25.91 4.27
C MET A 126 2.28 26.67 5.35
N ALA A 127 2.01 26.05 6.50
CA ALA A 127 1.32 26.70 7.60
C ALA A 127 2.18 27.84 8.22
N VAL A 128 3.49 27.63 8.36
CA VAL A 128 4.43 28.65 8.85
C VAL A 128 4.54 29.81 7.87
N GLU A 129 4.74 29.54 6.59
CA GLU A 129 4.80 30.55 5.52
C GLU A 129 3.56 31.45 5.52
N LEU A 130 2.36 30.85 5.65
CA LEU A 130 1.11 31.61 5.79
C LEU A 130 1.06 32.48 7.05
N PHE A 131 1.51 31.94 8.18
CA PHE A 131 1.52 32.68 9.44
C PHE A 131 2.46 33.90 9.41
N GLU A 132 3.60 33.74 8.73
CA GLU A 132 4.61 34.79 8.57
C GLU A 132 4.25 35.82 7.47
N GLY A 133 3.18 35.56 6.71
CA GLY A 133 2.74 36.40 5.59
C GLY A 133 3.61 36.27 4.36
N GLU A 134 4.34 35.16 4.25
CA GLU A 134 5.13 34.81 3.07
C GLU A 134 4.26 34.27 1.96
N GLU A 135 4.69 34.43 0.70
CA GLU A 135 4.06 33.78 -0.43
C GLU A 135 4.53 32.34 -0.54
N PHE A 136 3.60 31.44 -0.85
CA PHE A 136 3.96 30.05 -1.15
C PHE A 136 4.92 29.95 -2.33
N ASP A 137 5.81 29.00 -2.25
CA ASP A 137 6.58 28.52 -3.38
C ASP A 137 5.63 27.94 -4.44
N GLN A 138 5.19 28.81 -5.36
CA GLN A 138 4.24 28.48 -6.43
C GLN A 138 4.80 27.40 -7.38
N GLU A 139 6.14 27.31 -7.53
CA GLU A 139 6.78 26.32 -8.40
C GLU A 139 6.65 24.90 -7.85
N SER A 140 6.52 24.78 -6.51
CA SER A 140 6.29 23.47 -5.86
C SER A 140 4.83 22.99 -5.94
N LEU A 141 3.91 23.83 -6.41
CA LEU A 141 2.49 23.52 -6.47
C LEU A 141 2.02 23.24 -7.89
N LYS A 142 1.40 22.10 -8.11
CA LYS A 142 0.71 21.81 -9.35
C LYS A 142 -0.55 22.68 -9.45
N GLU A 143 -0.71 23.35 -10.57
CA GLU A 143 -1.83 24.29 -10.82
C GLU A 143 -1.93 25.42 -9.77
N GLY A 144 -0.82 25.74 -9.09
CA GLY A 144 -0.77 26.75 -8.02
C GLY A 144 -1.60 26.39 -6.78
N ARG A 145 -1.97 25.14 -6.60
CA ARG A 145 -2.89 24.71 -5.52
C ARG A 145 -2.52 23.40 -4.83
N TYR A 146 -1.93 22.45 -5.55
CA TYR A 146 -1.78 21.07 -5.08
C TYR A 146 -0.32 20.69 -4.93
N TYR A 147 0.06 20.23 -3.74
CA TYR A 147 1.31 19.54 -3.53
C TYR A 147 1.07 18.02 -3.69
N PHE A 148 1.93 17.37 -4.47
CA PHE A 148 1.93 15.92 -4.62
C PHE A 148 3.30 15.39 -4.20
N SER A 149 3.34 14.58 -3.15
CA SER A 149 4.50 13.75 -2.88
C SER A 149 4.59 12.61 -3.90
N GLU A 150 5.79 12.19 -4.21
CA GLU A 150 6.00 11.10 -5.15
C GLU A 150 5.70 9.75 -4.51
N TYR A 151 4.92 8.94 -5.21
CA TYR A 151 4.75 7.54 -4.85
C TYR A 151 5.98 6.75 -5.31
N GLN A 152 6.52 5.90 -4.42
CA GLN A 152 7.72 5.13 -4.71
C GLN A 152 7.43 3.63 -4.59
N LYS A 153 7.94 2.86 -5.54
CA LYS A 153 7.85 1.41 -5.48
C LYS A 153 8.86 0.87 -4.47
N VAL A 154 8.38 0.05 -3.55
CA VAL A 154 9.22 -0.69 -2.59
C VAL A 154 9.00 -2.19 -2.78
N ASP A 155 10.07 -2.91 -3.03
CA ASP A 155 10.09 -4.36 -3.15
C ASP A 155 11.41 -4.94 -2.58
N GLY A 156 11.60 -6.25 -2.68
CA GLY A 156 12.78 -6.92 -2.14
C GLY A 156 14.12 -6.42 -2.70
N SER A 157 14.14 -5.64 -3.80
CA SER A 157 15.37 -5.11 -4.37
C SER A 157 15.86 -3.81 -3.73
N ASN A 158 14.96 -3.07 -3.05
CA ASN A 158 15.27 -1.77 -2.45
C ASN A 158 14.78 -1.59 -1.02
N ILE A 159 14.19 -2.62 -0.42
CA ILE A 159 13.58 -2.58 0.92
C ILE A 159 14.53 -2.09 2.02
N ASP A 160 15.81 -2.45 1.96
CA ASP A 160 16.78 -2.08 2.99
C ASP A 160 17.03 -0.56 3.04
N GLU A 161 16.84 0.16 1.92
CA GLU A 161 16.98 1.62 1.87
C GLU A 161 15.89 2.31 2.72
N TYR A 162 14.67 1.75 2.69
CA TYR A 162 13.52 2.32 3.39
C TYR A 162 13.50 1.98 4.88
N LEU A 163 13.81 0.75 5.25
CA LEU A 163 13.87 0.35 6.67
C LEU A 163 14.98 1.10 7.42
N ASN A 164 16.15 1.29 6.82
CA ASN A 164 17.24 2.05 7.43
C ASN A 164 16.90 3.54 7.58
N ALA A 165 16.10 4.12 6.69
CA ALA A 165 15.68 5.51 6.77
C ALA A 165 14.71 5.74 7.95
N GLU A 166 13.80 4.82 8.24
CA GLU A 166 12.88 4.90 9.38
C GLU A 166 13.61 4.78 10.74
N GLU A 167 14.59 3.90 10.87
CA GLU A 167 15.44 3.82 12.07
C GLU A 167 16.13 5.15 12.38
N THR A 168 16.57 5.88 11.35
CA THR A 168 17.27 7.16 11.52
C THR A 168 16.32 8.25 12.04
N ILE A 169 15.04 8.25 11.63
CA ILE A 169 14.04 9.21 12.08
C ILE A 169 13.67 8.97 13.54
N SER A 170 13.46 7.70 13.94
CA SER A 170 13.09 7.34 15.31
C SER A 170 14.16 7.68 16.35
N HIS A 171 15.44 7.75 15.95
CA HIS A 171 16.56 8.10 16.84
C HIS A 171 16.86 9.60 16.88
N SER A 172 16.33 10.40 15.94
CA SER A 172 16.56 11.85 15.92
C SER A 172 15.53 12.66 16.73
N GLU A 173 14.45 12.02 17.19
CA GLU A 173 13.36 12.66 17.94
C GLU A 173 13.40 12.37 19.46
N MET A 174 14.46 11.69 19.96
CA MET A 174 14.75 11.53 21.40
C MET A 174 15.87 12.47 21.85
#